data_0b23d73f36d4e18fc7c646e97c413be0
#
_entry.id   0b23d73f36d4e18fc7c646e97c413be0
#
_cell.length_a   1.000
_cell.length_b   1.000
_cell.length_c   1.000
_cell.angle_alpha   90.00
_cell.angle_beta   90.00
_cell.angle_gamma   90.00
#
_symmetry.space_group_name_H-M   'P 1'
#
loop_
_entity.id
_entity.type
_entity.pdbx_description
1 polymer ?
#
loop_
_entity_poly.entity_id
_entity_poly.type
_entity_poly.pdbx_seq_one_letter_code
_entity_poly.pdbx_strand_id
1 'polypeptide(L)'
;MPTFAGGTLDRADQVRVNPDKLRAAMMNPRAKLLKLDGLNPVFDDHGDLAWGAAYEAAPENDLLLLGIEGDTSFFAELNGAGDAGPAANRALWQTLGSLPADQAAIYATARSLVDWHARHQYCAQCGRPTQSRKGGWARLCDPEDGGCGAEHFPRTDPVAIMLSECEDKVLLGRQPRFPPKSFSALAGFLEPGESIEGCVKRELFEEAGIKVRDVRYVASQPWPFPSSLMIACTSVTDDPTLTLDEEEIEEAAWFSLDEVRAAMAGDAGAPFVAPPPFAIAHDLLRHWLDGKG
;
A
#
# COMPACT_ATOMS: atom_id res chain seq x y z
N MET A 1 8.68 -0.17 12.11
CA MET A 1 7.72 0.62 11.29
C MET A 1 7.45 -0.20 10.03
N PRO A 2 6.20 -0.40 9.62
CA PRO A 2 5.89 -1.14 8.40
C PRO A 2 6.55 -0.53 7.15
N THR A 3 6.93 -1.37 6.20
CA THR A 3 7.49 -0.93 4.92
C THR A 3 6.51 0.01 4.20
N PHE A 4 7.00 0.97 3.43
CA PHE A 4 6.25 2.05 2.76
C PHE A 4 5.67 3.13 3.69
N ALA A 5 5.80 3.03 5.01
CA ALA A 5 5.27 4.00 5.98
C ALA A 5 6.29 5.05 6.47
N GLY A 6 7.57 4.93 6.07
CA GLY A 6 8.68 5.74 6.58
C GLY A 6 8.93 7.09 5.87
N GLY A 7 7.91 7.71 5.27
CA GLY A 7 8.09 8.94 4.50
C GLY A 7 8.60 10.12 5.33
N THR A 8 9.66 10.77 4.87
CA THR A 8 10.30 11.93 5.51
C THR A 8 10.06 13.24 4.77
N LEU A 9 9.62 13.19 3.49
CA LEU A 9 9.37 14.39 2.70
C LEU A 9 8.20 15.20 3.27
N ASP A 10 8.38 16.51 3.39
CA ASP A 10 7.27 17.44 3.54
C ASP A 10 6.39 17.37 2.28
N ARG A 11 5.12 17.03 2.46
CA ARG A 11 4.14 16.96 1.37
C ARG A 11 3.83 18.32 0.74
N ALA A 12 4.31 19.40 1.33
CA ALA A 12 4.33 20.78 0.83
C ALA A 12 2.98 21.25 0.28
N ASP A 13 1.91 21.09 1.06
CA ASP A 13 0.55 21.45 0.63
C ASP A 13 0.46 22.89 0.13
N GLN A 14 1.09 23.84 0.83
CA GLN A 14 1.12 25.27 0.45
C GLN A 14 1.85 25.53 -0.89
N VAL A 15 2.73 24.61 -1.32
CA VAL A 15 3.39 24.68 -2.64
C VAL A 15 2.48 24.07 -3.68
N ARG A 16 1.86 22.92 -3.40
CA ARG A 16 0.98 22.22 -4.35
C ARG A 16 -0.23 23.04 -4.78
N VAL A 17 -0.82 23.83 -3.87
CA VAL A 17 -2.03 24.64 -4.15
C VAL A 17 -1.71 26.00 -4.76
N ASN A 18 -0.45 26.43 -4.82
CA ASN A 18 -0.02 27.71 -5.37
C ASN A 18 0.75 27.51 -6.67
N PRO A 19 0.20 27.90 -7.85
CA PRO A 19 0.84 27.69 -9.16
C PRO A 19 2.24 28.29 -9.28
N ASP A 20 2.47 29.49 -8.71
CA ASP A 20 3.78 30.16 -8.81
C ASP A 20 4.84 29.46 -7.96
N LYS A 21 4.48 29.05 -6.75
CA LYS A 21 5.39 28.26 -5.89
C LYS A 21 5.67 26.90 -6.50
N LEU A 22 4.67 26.23 -7.07
CA LEU A 22 4.86 24.95 -7.74
C LEU A 22 5.80 25.08 -8.94
N ARG A 23 5.58 26.11 -9.78
CA ARG A 23 6.47 26.41 -10.90
C ARG A 23 7.89 26.69 -10.45
N ALA A 24 8.07 27.48 -9.39
CA ALA A 24 9.38 27.76 -8.82
C ALA A 24 10.07 26.48 -8.30
N ALA A 25 9.32 25.57 -7.67
CA ALA A 25 9.81 24.28 -7.23
C ALA A 25 10.25 23.39 -8.41
N MET A 26 9.50 23.37 -9.51
CA MET A 26 9.84 22.63 -10.73
C MET A 26 11.09 23.19 -11.44
N MET A 27 11.25 24.51 -11.44
CA MET A 27 12.40 25.18 -12.07
C MET A 27 13.65 25.21 -11.18
N ASN A 28 13.58 24.70 -9.96
CA ASN A 28 14.74 24.62 -9.08
C ASN A 28 15.82 23.70 -9.70
N PRO A 29 17.07 24.16 -9.87
CA PRO A 29 18.15 23.32 -10.42
C PRO A 29 18.44 22.05 -9.62
N ARG A 30 18.00 21.99 -8.34
CA ARG A 30 18.13 20.82 -7.47
C ARG A 30 16.89 19.90 -7.53
N ALA A 31 15.87 20.28 -8.31
CA ALA A 31 14.68 19.46 -8.43
C ALA A 31 14.99 18.10 -9.05
N LYS A 32 14.54 17.03 -8.37
CA LYS A 32 14.78 15.63 -8.74
C LYS A 32 13.54 15.01 -9.35
N LEU A 33 13.76 14.17 -10.36
CA LEU A 33 12.74 13.38 -11.02
C LEU A 33 12.96 11.90 -10.73
N LEU A 34 11.98 11.26 -10.08
CA LEU A 34 11.99 9.83 -9.86
C LEU A 34 11.91 9.09 -11.21
N LYS A 35 12.83 8.19 -11.45
CA LYS A 35 12.81 7.36 -12.65
C LYS A 35 11.92 6.14 -12.43
N LEU A 36 10.91 6.01 -13.28
CA LEU A 36 9.99 4.88 -13.32
C LEU A 36 9.99 4.24 -14.72
N ASP A 37 9.85 2.93 -14.78
CA ASP A 37 9.52 2.17 -15.98
C ASP A 37 8.07 1.67 -15.82
N GLY A 38 7.14 2.37 -16.45
CA GLY A 38 5.72 2.25 -16.14
C GLY A 38 5.45 2.60 -14.67
N LEU A 39 5.01 1.62 -13.88
CA LEU A 39 4.83 1.76 -12.43
C LEU A 39 5.98 1.14 -11.62
N ASN A 40 6.99 0.57 -12.25
CA ASN A 40 8.11 -0.05 -11.56
C ASN A 40 9.20 0.98 -11.28
N PRO A 41 9.88 0.92 -10.12
CA PRO A 41 10.98 1.81 -9.83
C PRO A 41 12.21 1.39 -10.66
N VAL A 42 12.97 2.38 -11.12
CA VAL A 42 14.32 2.17 -11.64
C VAL A 42 15.29 2.33 -10.47
N PHE A 43 16.26 1.42 -10.38
CA PHE A 43 17.29 1.46 -9.35
C PHE A 43 18.62 1.90 -9.93
N ASP A 44 19.44 2.56 -9.13
CA ASP A 44 20.82 2.88 -9.44
C ASP A 44 21.76 1.68 -9.15
N ASP A 45 23.06 1.88 -9.39
CA ASP A 45 24.09 0.83 -9.18
C ASP A 45 24.27 0.42 -7.70
N HIS A 46 23.70 1.19 -6.76
CA HIS A 46 23.73 0.90 -5.32
C HIS A 46 22.45 0.21 -4.84
N GLY A 47 21.43 0.09 -5.70
CA GLY A 47 20.13 -0.47 -5.39
C GLY A 47 19.15 0.53 -4.75
N ASP A 48 19.49 1.82 -4.76
CA ASP A 48 18.65 2.92 -4.36
C ASP A 48 17.73 3.37 -5.51
N LEU A 49 16.66 4.14 -5.22
CA LEU A 49 15.83 4.72 -6.26
C LEU A 49 16.66 5.62 -7.19
N ALA A 50 16.55 5.42 -8.50
CA ALA A 50 17.25 6.24 -9.48
C ALA A 50 16.53 7.58 -9.67
N TRP A 51 17.32 8.65 -9.73
CA TRP A 51 16.86 10.03 -9.89
C TRP A 51 17.51 10.68 -11.10
N GLY A 52 16.71 11.45 -11.86
CA GLY A 52 17.16 12.42 -12.85
C GLY A 52 16.93 13.85 -12.38
N ALA A 53 17.22 14.81 -13.23
CA ALA A 53 16.84 16.19 -13.00
C ALA A 53 15.39 16.44 -13.47
N ALA A 54 14.63 17.28 -12.77
CA ALA A 54 13.23 17.53 -13.12
C ALA A 54 13.06 18.16 -14.53
N TYR A 55 14.07 18.87 -15.03
CA TYR A 55 14.06 19.41 -16.40
C TYR A 55 14.22 18.34 -17.50
N GLU A 56 14.52 17.10 -17.14
CA GLU A 56 14.57 15.95 -18.08
C GLU A 56 13.18 15.38 -18.37
N ALA A 57 12.16 15.81 -17.62
CA ALA A 57 10.77 15.38 -17.88
C ALA A 57 10.35 15.79 -19.30
N ALA A 58 9.59 14.93 -19.95
CA ALA A 58 9.03 15.24 -21.25
C ALA A 58 8.11 16.47 -21.14
N PRO A 59 8.18 17.43 -22.08
CA PRO A 59 7.42 18.69 -21.99
C PRO A 59 5.91 18.50 -21.93
N GLU A 60 5.41 17.40 -22.50
CA GLU A 60 3.99 17.04 -22.52
C GLU A 60 3.51 16.36 -21.25
N ASN A 61 4.43 15.99 -20.35
CA ASN A 61 4.08 15.27 -19.13
C ASN A 61 3.80 16.21 -17.97
N ASP A 62 2.68 16.00 -17.31
CA ASP A 62 2.42 16.62 -16.00
C ASP A 62 3.36 16.04 -14.93
N LEU A 63 3.84 16.92 -14.05
CA LEU A 63 4.68 16.51 -12.91
C LEU A 63 3.86 16.42 -11.63
N LEU A 64 4.05 15.32 -10.93
CA LEU A 64 3.57 15.06 -9.56
C LEU A 64 4.62 15.55 -8.56
N LEU A 65 4.30 16.50 -7.70
CA LEU A 65 5.14 16.86 -6.57
C LEU A 65 5.01 15.81 -5.46
N LEU A 66 6.03 15.01 -5.24
CA LEU A 66 6.09 14.00 -4.18
C LEU A 66 6.31 14.63 -2.81
N GLY A 67 7.11 15.69 -2.77
CA GLY A 67 7.41 16.46 -1.56
C GLY A 67 8.67 17.28 -1.69
N ILE A 68 9.07 17.88 -0.58
CA ILE A 68 10.25 18.75 -0.46
C ILE A 68 11.05 18.33 0.75
N GLU A 69 12.38 18.34 0.61
CA GLU A 69 13.34 18.18 1.71
C GLU A 69 14.39 19.28 1.61
N GLY A 70 14.43 20.17 2.60
CA GLY A 70 15.27 21.36 2.53
C GLY A 70 14.97 22.20 1.29
N ASP A 71 15.95 22.40 0.43
CA ASP A 71 15.82 23.15 -0.83
C ASP A 71 15.56 22.25 -2.05
N THR A 72 15.37 20.96 -1.87
CA THR A 72 15.21 19.98 -2.95
C THR A 72 13.75 19.57 -3.08
N SER A 73 13.20 19.73 -4.28
CA SER A 73 11.86 19.27 -4.64
C SER A 73 11.95 17.93 -5.38
N PHE A 74 11.05 17.02 -5.07
CA PHE A 74 11.02 15.67 -5.62
C PHE A 74 9.75 15.47 -6.45
N PHE A 75 9.91 15.03 -7.69
CA PHE A 75 8.83 14.86 -8.65
C PHE A 75 8.80 13.45 -9.24
N ALA A 76 7.65 13.08 -9.83
CA ALA A 76 7.48 11.97 -10.74
C ALA A 76 6.64 12.43 -11.95
N GLU A 77 6.77 11.76 -13.10
CA GLU A 77 5.92 12.01 -14.27
C GLU A 77 4.58 11.30 -14.13
N LEU A 78 3.49 11.96 -14.55
CA LEU A 78 2.13 11.42 -14.53
C LEU A 78 1.75 10.67 -15.82
N ASN A 79 2.38 10.99 -16.94
CA ASN A 79 2.07 10.42 -18.25
C ASN A 79 3.06 9.31 -18.61
N GLY A 80 2.87 8.13 -18.16
CA GLY A 80 3.80 7.03 -18.48
C GLY A 80 3.40 5.70 -17.85
N ALA A 81 2.37 5.70 -17.05
CA ALA A 81 1.83 4.46 -16.53
C ALA A 81 1.14 3.69 -17.64
N GLY A 82 1.91 2.94 -18.42
CA GLY A 82 1.39 1.77 -19.09
C GLY A 82 0.76 0.84 -18.06
N ASP A 83 -0.02 -0.11 -18.51
CA ASP A 83 -0.65 -1.13 -17.66
C ASP A 83 0.44 -2.02 -17.02
N ALA A 84 1.14 -1.44 -16.04
CA ALA A 84 2.04 -2.20 -15.19
C ALA A 84 1.14 -2.98 -14.22
N GLY A 85 0.66 -4.12 -14.68
CA GLY A 85 0.00 -5.11 -13.83
C GLY A 85 0.79 -5.34 -12.54
N PRO A 86 0.23 -6.03 -11.56
CA PRO A 86 0.92 -6.29 -10.30
C PRO A 86 2.31 -6.82 -10.61
N ALA A 87 3.33 -6.23 -10.00
CA ALA A 87 4.71 -6.64 -10.18
C ALA A 87 4.85 -8.12 -9.77
N ALA A 88 4.64 -9.01 -10.73
CA ALA A 88 4.72 -10.46 -10.54
C ALA A 88 6.17 -10.95 -10.41
N ASN A 89 7.15 -10.04 -10.49
CA ASN A 89 8.56 -10.39 -10.45
C ASN A 89 9.05 -10.49 -9.01
N ARG A 90 9.42 -11.70 -8.59
CA ARG A 90 10.01 -11.97 -7.27
C ARG A 90 11.23 -11.10 -6.96
N ALA A 91 12.05 -10.79 -7.94
CA ALA A 91 13.24 -9.94 -7.77
C ALA A 91 12.85 -8.51 -7.37
N LEU A 92 11.82 -7.94 -8.00
CA LEU A 92 11.30 -6.62 -7.63
C LEU A 92 10.83 -6.58 -6.18
N TRP A 93 10.08 -7.60 -5.73
CA TRP A 93 9.62 -7.68 -4.34
C TRP A 93 10.76 -7.76 -3.34
N GLN A 94 11.83 -8.49 -3.66
CA GLN A 94 13.01 -8.56 -2.81
C GLN A 94 13.72 -7.20 -2.72
N THR A 95 13.86 -6.51 -3.85
CA THR A 95 14.49 -5.17 -3.89
C THR A 95 13.64 -4.14 -3.14
N LEU A 96 12.31 -4.14 -3.34
CA LEU A 96 11.40 -3.25 -2.60
C LEU A 96 11.47 -3.49 -1.09
N GLY A 97 11.60 -4.75 -0.66
CA GLY A 97 11.75 -5.10 0.75
C GLY A 97 13.08 -4.71 1.38
N SER A 98 14.11 -4.43 0.56
CA SER A 98 15.45 -3.98 1.00
C SER A 98 15.66 -2.47 0.91
N LEU A 99 14.72 -1.72 0.28
CA LEU A 99 14.82 -0.26 0.21
C LEU A 99 14.83 0.38 1.60
N PRO A 100 15.59 1.46 1.80
CA PRO A 100 15.43 2.35 2.95
C PRO A 100 13.97 2.79 3.11
N ALA A 101 13.50 2.95 4.35
CA ALA A 101 12.09 3.18 4.64
C ALA A 101 11.54 4.46 4.00
N ASP A 102 12.35 5.52 3.91
CA ASP A 102 12.02 6.78 3.25
C ASP A 102 11.86 6.60 1.74
N GLN A 103 12.78 5.88 1.10
CA GLN A 103 12.71 5.58 -0.34
C GLN A 103 11.51 4.69 -0.67
N ALA A 104 11.26 3.66 0.13
CA ALA A 104 10.09 2.82 -0.03
C ALA A 104 8.78 3.63 0.06
N ALA A 105 8.69 4.60 0.97
CA ALA A 105 7.53 5.48 1.12
C ALA A 105 7.38 6.48 -0.05
N ILE A 106 8.48 7.01 -0.56
CA ILE A 106 8.49 7.86 -1.75
C ILE A 106 7.95 7.08 -2.96
N TYR A 107 8.49 5.89 -3.19
CA TYR A 107 8.02 5.02 -4.27
C TYR A 107 6.54 4.66 -4.13
N ALA A 108 6.10 4.28 -2.93
CA ALA A 108 4.69 3.96 -2.67
C ALA A 108 3.76 5.13 -3.02
N THR A 109 4.16 6.34 -2.65
CA THR A 109 3.42 7.57 -2.98
C THR A 109 3.38 7.81 -4.49
N ALA A 110 4.53 7.74 -5.15
CA ALA A 110 4.64 7.95 -6.59
C ALA A 110 3.80 6.93 -7.36
N ARG A 111 3.99 5.63 -7.08
CA ARG A 111 3.26 4.55 -7.74
C ARG A 111 1.75 4.71 -7.61
N SER A 112 1.24 4.93 -6.38
CA SER A 112 -0.19 5.05 -6.15
C SER A 112 -0.81 6.23 -6.89
N LEU A 113 -0.13 7.38 -6.92
CA LEU A 113 -0.64 8.57 -7.59
C LEU A 113 -0.52 8.48 -9.12
N VAL A 114 0.59 7.97 -9.64
CA VAL A 114 0.77 7.75 -11.09
C VAL A 114 -0.29 6.77 -11.62
N ASP A 115 -0.50 5.63 -10.94
CA ASP A 115 -1.54 4.67 -11.30
C ASP A 115 -2.95 5.28 -11.22
N TRP A 116 -3.22 6.07 -10.18
CA TRP A 116 -4.51 6.74 -10.04
C TRP A 116 -4.76 7.71 -11.19
N HIS A 117 -3.78 8.53 -11.60
CA HIS A 117 -3.91 9.44 -12.73
C HIS A 117 -4.16 8.70 -14.05
N ALA A 118 -3.49 7.57 -14.26
CA ALA A 118 -3.66 6.75 -15.46
C ALA A 118 -5.08 6.17 -15.58
N ARG A 119 -5.68 5.78 -14.45
CA ARG A 119 -7.00 5.11 -14.41
C ARG A 119 -8.18 6.07 -14.25
N HIS A 120 -7.97 7.30 -13.78
CA HIS A 120 -9.05 8.23 -13.42
C HIS A 120 -9.03 9.51 -14.27
N GLN A 121 -8.84 9.35 -15.57
CA GLN A 121 -8.75 10.48 -16.52
C GLN A 121 -10.08 11.20 -16.76
N TYR A 122 -11.20 10.57 -16.45
CA TYR A 122 -12.54 11.09 -16.70
C TYR A 122 -13.28 11.39 -15.39
N CYS A 123 -14.13 12.42 -15.46
CA CYS A 123 -14.95 12.84 -14.34
C CYS A 123 -16.01 11.80 -14.00
N ALA A 124 -16.03 11.32 -12.75
CA ALA A 124 -17.02 10.37 -12.29
C ALA A 124 -18.45 10.91 -12.26
N GLN A 125 -18.63 12.26 -12.27
CA GLN A 125 -19.95 12.90 -12.24
C GLN A 125 -20.53 13.12 -13.63
N CYS A 126 -19.73 13.56 -14.64
CA CYS A 126 -20.26 13.94 -15.94
C CYS A 126 -19.56 13.25 -17.14
N GLY A 127 -18.57 12.40 -16.90
CA GLY A 127 -17.88 11.61 -17.93
C GLY A 127 -16.88 12.41 -18.78
N ARG A 128 -16.69 13.71 -18.54
CA ARG A 128 -15.72 14.53 -19.32
C ARG A 128 -14.29 14.30 -18.85
N PRO A 129 -13.28 14.57 -19.71
CA PRO A 129 -11.88 14.54 -19.29
C PRO A 129 -11.61 15.48 -18.12
N THR A 130 -10.67 15.14 -17.29
CA THR A 130 -10.21 15.94 -16.15
C THR A 130 -8.74 16.30 -16.31
N GLN A 131 -8.31 17.38 -15.65
CA GLN A 131 -6.93 17.84 -15.67
C GLN A 131 -6.28 17.67 -14.30
N SER A 132 -4.97 17.44 -14.29
CA SER A 132 -4.18 17.41 -13.05
C SER A 132 -4.17 18.78 -12.37
N ARG A 133 -4.29 18.81 -11.05
CA ARG A 133 -4.26 20.01 -10.21
C ARG A 133 -3.50 19.73 -8.92
N LYS A 134 -3.16 20.79 -8.21
CA LYS A 134 -2.48 20.71 -6.89
C LYS A 134 -1.21 19.85 -6.94
N GLY A 135 -0.38 20.07 -7.98
CA GLY A 135 0.86 19.31 -8.14
C GLY A 135 0.65 17.80 -8.25
N GLY A 136 -0.44 17.38 -8.89
CA GLY A 136 -0.77 15.95 -9.06
C GLY A 136 -1.58 15.32 -7.93
N TRP A 137 -2.01 16.08 -6.91
CA TRP A 137 -2.77 15.55 -5.77
C TRP A 137 -4.30 15.73 -5.92
N ALA A 138 -4.75 16.21 -7.06
CA ALA A 138 -6.15 16.29 -7.42
C ALA A 138 -6.31 16.28 -8.95
N ARG A 139 -7.52 16.01 -9.40
CA ARG A 139 -7.95 16.24 -10.78
C ARG A 139 -9.21 17.10 -10.77
N LEU A 140 -9.33 18.01 -11.72
CA LEU A 140 -10.47 18.92 -11.89
C LEU A 140 -11.17 18.66 -13.21
N CYS A 141 -12.49 18.54 -13.18
CA CYS A 141 -13.34 18.62 -14.36
C CYS A 141 -13.59 20.09 -14.66
N ASP A 142 -12.69 20.71 -15.45
CA ASP A 142 -12.61 22.17 -15.57
C ASP A 142 -13.83 22.77 -16.28
N PRO A 143 -14.55 23.72 -15.66
CA PRO A 143 -15.66 24.41 -16.31
C PRO A 143 -15.26 25.23 -17.55
N GLU A 144 -14.01 25.71 -17.60
CA GLU A 144 -13.50 26.47 -18.77
C GLU A 144 -13.39 25.55 -20.00
N ASP A 145 -13.17 24.25 -19.79
CA ASP A 145 -13.18 23.22 -20.84
C ASP A 145 -14.56 22.53 -20.98
N GLY A 146 -15.61 23.14 -20.45
CA GLY A 146 -16.98 22.66 -20.50
C GLY A 146 -17.26 21.53 -19.48
N GLY A 147 -16.41 21.36 -18.49
CA GLY A 147 -16.61 20.43 -17.39
C GLY A 147 -17.64 20.89 -16.36
N CYS A 148 -17.91 20.07 -15.36
CA CYS A 148 -18.93 20.33 -14.32
C CYS A 148 -18.37 20.97 -13.04
N GLY A 149 -17.07 21.24 -12.95
CA GLY A 149 -16.40 21.80 -11.77
C GLY A 149 -16.09 20.79 -10.66
N ALA A 150 -16.38 19.50 -10.85
CA ALA A 150 -16.09 18.48 -9.84
C ALA A 150 -14.59 18.28 -9.66
N GLU A 151 -14.14 18.28 -8.41
CA GLU A 151 -12.78 17.93 -8.03
C GLU A 151 -12.73 16.46 -7.59
N HIS A 152 -11.69 15.75 -8.02
CA HIS A 152 -11.45 14.34 -7.70
C HIS A 152 -10.12 14.21 -6.95
N PHE A 153 -10.14 13.42 -5.89
CA PHE A 153 -8.98 13.15 -5.04
C PHE A 153 -8.48 11.72 -5.25
N PRO A 154 -7.18 11.47 -5.01
CA PRO A 154 -6.61 10.13 -5.10
C PRO A 154 -7.38 9.13 -4.24
N ARG A 155 -7.61 7.96 -4.80
CA ARG A 155 -8.26 6.85 -4.09
C ARG A 155 -7.24 6.13 -3.22
N THR A 156 -7.65 5.82 -1.99
CA THR A 156 -6.94 4.91 -1.09
C THR A 156 -7.97 3.95 -0.52
N ASP A 157 -7.83 2.64 -0.81
CA ASP A 157 -8.78 1.64 -0.37
C ASP A 157 -8.38 1.11 1.02
N PRO A 158 -9.22 1.30 2.07
CA PRO A 158 -8.93 0.76 3.39
C PRO A 158 -9.17 -0.75 3.41
N VAL A 159 -8.20 -1.51 3.95
CA VAL A 159 -8.23 -2.97 4.09
C VAL A 159 -7.86 -3.33 5.52
N ALA A 160 -8.75 -3.98 6.26
CA ALA A 160 -8.38 -4.57 7.53
C ALA A 160 -7.59 -5.87 7.27
N ILE A 161 -6.48 -6.05 8.00
CA ILE A 161 -5.74 -7.31 8.06
C ILE A 161 -5.64 -7.73 9.52
N MET A 162 -6.06 -8.95 9.83
CA MET A 162 -6.34 -9.32 11.19
C MET A 162 -5.68 -10.63 11.60
N LEU A 163 -5.09 -10.61 12.77
CA LEU A 163 -4.57 -11.79 13.46
C LEU A 163 -5.49 -12.10 14.64
N SER A 164 -6.24 -13.21 14.55
CA SER A 164 -7.13 -13.65 15.62
C SER A 164 -6.45 -14.71 16.47
N GLU A 165 -6.57 -14.56 17.78
CA GLU A 165 -6.05 -15.49 18.77
C GLU A 165 -7.18 -16.33 19.39
N CYS A 166 -6.93 -17.63 19.54
CA CYS A 166 -7.71 -18.54 20.37
C CYS A 166 -6.75 -19.30 21.26
N GLU A 167 -6.90 -19.19 22.59
CA GLU A 167 -5.94 -19.71 23.56
C GLU A 167 -4.53 -19.17 23.30
N ASP A 168 -3.55 -20.03 22.97
CA ASP A 168 -2.17 -19.66 22.63
C ASP A 168 -1.86 -19.92 21.15
N LYS A 169 -2.86 -19.86 20.28
CA LYS A 169 -2.73 -20.07 18.82
C LYS A 169 -3.28 -18.88 18.05
N VAL A 170 -2.76 -18.68 16.85
CA VAL A 170 -3.27 -17.68 15.90
C VAL A 170 -3.80 -18.32 14.64
N LEU A 171 -4.86 -17.73 14.10
CA LEU A 171 -5.45 -18.14 12.84
C LEU A 171 -4.67 -17.52 11.68
N LEU A 172 -4.24 -18.37 10.75
CA LEU A 172 -3.73 -17.95 9.44
C LEU A 172 -4.46 -18.69 8.34
N GLY A 173 -4.59 -18.04 7.19
CA GLY A 173 -5.23 -18.60 6.00
C GLY A 173 -4.33 -18.55 4.76
N ARG A 174 -4.69 -19.36 3.78
CA ARG A 174 -4.05 -19.41 2.47
C ARG A 174 -5.11 -19.31 1.38
N GLN A 175 -4.97 -18.33 0.52
CA GLN A 175 -5.79 -18.18 -0.67
C GLN A 175 -5.25 -19.07 -1.82
N PRO A 176 -6.08 -19.51 -2.79
CA PRO A 176 -5.66 -20.39 -3.89
C PRO A 176 -4.48 -19.86 -4.71
N ARG A 177 -4.34 -18.51 -4.80
CA ARG A 177 -3.25 -17.84 -5.51
C ARG A 177 -1.90 -17.86 -4.79
N PHE A 178 -1.88 -18.23 -3.50
CA PHE A 178 -0.63 -18.25 -2.74
C PHE A 178 0.16 -19.53 -3.03
N PRO A 179 1.50 -19.47 -3.03
CA PRO A 179 2.32 -20.67 -3.12
C PRO A 179 1.94 -21.68 -2.04
N PRO A 180 2.17 -22.99 -2.29
CA PRO A 180 1.94 -24.02 -1.29
C PRO A 180 2.65 -23.68 0.04
N LYS A 181 1.98 -23.92 1.16
CA LYS A 181 2.42 -23.61 2.51
C LYS A 181 2.63 -22.12 2.85
N SER A 182 2.35 -21.19 1.95
CA SER A 182 2.43 -19.75 2.25
C SER A 182 1.13 -19.31 2.93
N PHE A 183 1.19 -19.07 4.23
CA PHE A 183 0.05 -18.59 5.01
C PHE A 183 0.22 -17.12 5.39
N SER A 184 -0.89 -16.43 5.58
CA SER A 184 -0.96 -15.02 5.98
C SER A 184 -2.11 -14.79 6.94
N ALA A 185 -2.11 -13.65 7.62
CA ALA A 185 -3.31 -13.15 8.29
C ALA A 185 -4.41 -12.90 7.25
N LEU A 186 -5.69 -13.12 7.64
CA LEU A 186 -6.86 -12.85 6.81
C LEU A 186 -7.03 -11.35 6.61
N ALA A 187 -7.62 -10.94 5.49
CA ALA A 187 -7.72 -9.52 5.18
C ALA A 187 -8.86 -9.24 4.21
N GLY A 188 -9.68 -8.23 4.53
CA GLY A 188 -10.77 -7.80 3.68
C GLY A 188 -10.94 -6.30 3.62
N PHE A 189 -11.69 -5.84 2.61
CA PHE A 189 -11.96 -4.41 2.40
C PHE A 189 -13.03 -3.91 3.39
N LEU A 190 -12.81 -2.69 3.88
CA LEU A 190 -13.86 -1.98 4.60
C LEU A 190 -14.98 -1.59 3.63
N GLU A 191 -16.22 -1.87 4.01
CA GLU A 191 -17.41 -1.46 3.27
C GLU A 191 -17.88 -0.05 3.67
N PRO A 192 -18.58 0.68 2.76
CA PRO A 192 -19.14 1.99 3.09
C PRO A 192 -20.09 1.94 4.29
N GLY A 193 -19.78 2.75 5.31
CA GLY A 193 -20.57 2.79 6.56
C GLY A 193 -20.07 1.86 7.65
N GLU A 194 -19.04 1.09 7.40
CA GLU A 194 -18.46 0.14 8.35
C GLU A 194 -17.31 0.77 9.16
N SER A 195 -17.17 0.38 10.42
CA SER A 195 -15.96 0.67 11.21
C SER A 195 -14.90 -0.42 10.99
N ILE A 196 -13.64 -0.13 11.37
CA ILE A 196 -12.56 -1.13 11.33
C ILE A 196 -12.92 -2.38 12.12
N GLU A 197 -13.47 -2.20 13.32
CA GLU A 197 -13.89 -3.31 14.19
C GLU A 197 -15.07 -4.11 13.59
N GLY A 198 -15.96 -3.43 12.87
CA GLY A 198 -17.04 -4.05 12.12
C GLY A 198 -16.51 -4.94 11.01
N CYS A 199 -15.63 -4.40 10.18
CA CYS A 199 -14.94 -5.10 9.09
C CYS A 199 -14.20 -6.36 9.60
N VAL A 200 -13.40 -6.22 10.65
CA VAL A 200 -12.68 -7.37 11.25
C VAL A 200 -13.63 -8.49 11.66
N LYS A 201 -14.77 -8.14 12.29
CA LYS A 201 -15.76 -9.13 12.73
C LYS A 201 -16.48 -9.79 11.56
N ARG A 202 -16.83 -9.01 10.53
CA ARG A 202 -17.53 -9.50 9.34
C ARG A 202 -16.64 -10.43 8.53
N GLU A 203 -15.44 -9.97 8.15
CA GLU A 203 -14.50 -10.74 7.33
C GLU A 203 -14.11 -12.07 7.98
N LEU A 204 -13.80 -12.08 9.28
CA LEU A 204 -13.47 -13.30 10.00
C LEU A 204 -14.65 -14.28 10.11
N PHE A 205 -15.89 -13.74 10.16
CA PHE A 205 -17.07 -14.57 10.14
C PHE A 205 -17.36 -15.11 8.73
N GLU A 206 -17.21 -14.30 7.69
CA GLU A 206 -17.44 -14.69 6.30
C GLU A 206 -16.38 -15.68 5.81
N GLU A 207 -15.09 -15.37 5.99
CA GLU A 207 -13.98 -16.19 5.49
C GLU A 207 -13.73 -17.46 6.32
N ALA A 208 -13.92 -17.41 7.65
CA ALA A 208 -13.52 -18.50 8.55
C ALA A 208 -14.60 -18.97 9.53
N GLY A 209 -15.78 -18.36 9.56
CA GLY A 209 -16.89 -18.73 10.44
C GLY A 209 -16.72 -18.34 11.91
N ILE A 210 -15.63 -17.64 12.29
CA ILE A 210 -15.33 -17.31 13.67
C ILE A 210 -15.95 -15.99 14.12
N LYS A 211 -16.40 -15.95 15.39
CA LYS A 211 -16.88 -14.73 16.04
C LYS A 211 -15.80 -14.19 16.98
N VAL A 212 -15.41 -12.92 16.76
CA VAL A 212 -14.31 -12.32 17.50
C VAL A 212 -14.76 -11.13 18.36
N ARG A 213 -13.96 -10.84 19.37
CA ARG A 213 -14.07 -9.70 20.30
C ARG A 213 -12.72 -9.02 20.48
N ASP A 214 -12.69 -7.93 21.22
CA ASP A 214 -11.46 -7.22 21.61
C ASP A 214 -10.56 -6.84 20.42
N VAL A 215 -11.19 -6.33 19.34
CA VAL A 215 -10.46 -5.85 18.16
C VAL A 215 -9.58 -4.67 18.57
N ARG A 216 -8.26 -4.75 18.26
CA ARG A 216 -7.28 -3.72 18.61
C ARG A 216 -6.43 -3.38 17.40
N TYR A 217 -6.28 -2.09 17.13
CA TYR A 217 -5.35 -1.58 16.14
C TYR A 217 -3.89 -1.82 16.57
N VAL A 218 -3.06 -2.24 15.64
CA VAL A 218 -1.61 -2.47 15.83
C VAL A 218 -0.79 -1.48 15.02
N ALA A 219 -1.00 -1.44 13.71
CA ALA A 219 -0.24 -0.60 12.79
C ALA A 219 -1.01 -0.39 11.48
N SER A 220 -0.51 0.53 10.63
CA SER A 220 -1.00 0.65 9.26
C SER A 220 0.16 0.70 8.27
N GLN A 221 -0.10 0.20 7.06
CA GLN A 221 0.88 0.14 5.98
C GLN A 221 0.24 0.64 4.67
N PRO A 222 0.80 1.71 4.06
CA PRO A 222 0.50 2.00 2.66
C PRO A 222 0.90 0.81 1.79
N TRP A 223 -0.03 0.36 0.94
CA TRP A 223 0.22 -0.75 0.02
C TRP A 223 -0.07 -0.30 -1.41
N PRO A 224 0.99 0.04 -2.19
CA PRO A 224 0.83 0.71 -3.48
C PRO A 224 0.49 -0.25 -4.65
N PHE A 225 -0.32 -1.30 -4.39
CA PHE A 225 -0.67 -2.32 -5.36
C PHE A 225 -2.20 -2.63 -5.34
N PRO A 226 -3.03 -1.76 -5.97
CA PRO A 226 -2.67 -0.50 -6.61
C PRO A 226 -2.52 0.67 -5.62
N SER A 227 -3.38 0.82 -4.58
CA SER A 227 -3.37 1.92 -3.62
C SER A 227 -4.27 1.60 -2.43
N SER A 228 -3.81 0.70 -1.56
CA SER A 228 -4.54 0.35 -0.32
C SER A 228 -3.85 0.92 0.91
N LEU A 229 -4.63 1.11 1.97
CA LEU A 229 -4.14 1.29 3.32
C LEU A 229 -4.46 0.02 4.11
N MET A 230 -3.45 -0.81 4.34
CA MET A 230 -3.59 -1.98 5.20
C MET A 230 -3.64 -1.53 6.65
N ILE A 231 -4.66 -1.97 7.39
CA ILE A 231 -4.92 -1.62 8.79
C ILE A 231 -4.83 -2.90 9.61
N ALA A 232 -3.69 -3.10 10.26
CA ALA A 232 -3.41 -4.29 11.05
C ALA A 232 -4.13 -4.26 12.39
N CYS A 233 -4.87 -5.32 12.68
CA CYS A 233 -5.61 -5.51 13.91
C CYS A 233 -5.32 -6.87 14.52
N THR A 234 -5.44 -6.95 15.85
CA THR A 234 -5.55 -8.22 16.58
C THR A 234 -6.99 -8.37 17.11
N SER A 235 -7.40 -9.61 17.31
CA SER A 235 -8.70 -9.94 17.93
C SER A 235 -8.60 -11.28 18.67
N VAL A 236 -9.65 -11.62 19.43
CA VAL A 236 -9.71 -12.87 20.22
C VAL A 236 -11.02 -13.58 19.91
N THR A 237 -10.96 -14.92 19.82
CA THR A 237 -12.17 -15.77 19.81
C THR A 237 -12.08 -16.81 20.93
N ASP A 238 -13.24 -17.26 21.41
CA ASP A 238 -13.34 -18.33 22.41
C ASP A 238 -13.69 -19.69 21.76
N ASP A 239 -14.02 -19.69 20.45
CA ASP A 239 -14.38 -20.90 19.70
C ASP A 239 -13.39 -21.08 18.51
N PRO A 240 -12.56 -22.15 18.53
CA PRO A 240 -11.62 -22.42 17.45
C PRO A 240 -12.24 -23.10 16.22
N THR A 241 -13.55 -23.36 16.21
CA THR A 241 -14.22 -24.07 15.12
C THR A 241 -14.20 -23.22 13.86
N LEU A 242 -13.64 -23.75 12.77
CA LEU A 242 -13.56 -23.08 11.48
C LEU A 242 -14.64 -23.58 10.52
N THR A 243 -15.24 -22.63 9.80
CA THR A 243 -16.12 -22.91 8.66
C THR A 243 -15.66 -21.99 7.54
N LEU A 244 -14.89 -22.54 6.59
CA LEU A 244 -14.25 -21.74 5.57
C LEU A 244 -15.19 -21.44 4.41
N ASP A 245 -15.08 -20.23 3.87
CA ASP A 245 -15.52 -19.93 2.51
C ASP A 245 -14.46 -20.46 1.52
N GLU A 246 -14.73 -21.63 0.94
CA GLU A 246 -13.80 -22.32 0.05
C GLU A 246 -13.56 -21.58 -1.29
N GLU A 247 -14.36 -20.56 -1.63
CA GLU A 247 -14.15 -19.72 -2.81
C GLU A 247 -13.00 -18.73 -2.57
N GLU A 248 -12.82 -18.26 -1.32
CA GLU A 248 -11.81 -17.27 -0.96
C GLU A 248 -10.61 -17.87 -0.24
N ILE A 249 -10.84 -18.79 0.69
CA ILE A 249 -9.83 -19.40 1.56
C ILE A 249 -9.71 -20.90 1.27
N GLU A 250 -8.62 -21.31 0.62
CA GLU A 250 -8.36 -22.71 0.31
C GLU A 250 -8.00 -23.52 1.55
N GLU A 251 -7.29 -22.90 2.50
CA GLU A 251 -6.84 -23.56 3.74
C GLU A 251 -6.70 -22.53 4.87
N ALA A 252 -7.17 -22.86 6.06
CA ALA A 252 -6.90 -22.10 7.27
C ALA A 252 -6.63 -23.02 8.44
N ALA A 253 -5.73 -22.59 9.34
CA ALA A 253 -5.36 -23.37 10.51
C ALA A 253 -4.95 -22.46 11.67
N TRP A 254 -5.05 -23.04 12.87
CA TRP A 254 -4.55 -22.45 14.10
C TRP A 254 -3.10 -22.90 14.35
N PHE A 255 -2.18 -21.94 14.39
CA PHE A 255 -0.75 -22.19 14.62
C PHE A 255 -0.34 -21.78 16.03
N SER A 256 0.40 -22.66 16.70
CA SER A 256 0.95 -22.44 18.02
C SER A 256 2.13 -21.46 18.00
N LEU A 257 2.52 -20.99 19.20
CA LEU A 257 3.64 -20.07 19.38
C LEU A 257 4.96 -20.64 18.80
N ASP A 258 5.24 -21.92 19.01
CA ASP A 258 6.47 -22.56 18.52
C ASP A 258 6.45 -22.73 17.00
N GLU A 259 5.30 -23.05 16.41
CA GLU A 259 5.13 -23.15 14.96
C GLU A 259 5.32 -21.79 14.27
N VAL A 260 4.76 -20.72 14.85
CA VAL A 260 4.96 -19.36 14.33
C VAL A 260 6.41 -18.92 14.48
N ARG A 261 7.08 -19.22 15.62
CA ARG A 261 8.51 -18.94 15.79
C ARG A 261 9.37 -19.65 14.75
N ALA A 262 9.13 -20.94 14.50
CA ALA A 262 9.84 -21.72 13.50
C ALA A 262 9.64 -21.14 12.09
N ALA A 263 8.41 -20.79 11.71
CA ALA A 263 8.11 -20.19 10.43
C ALA A 263 8.78 -18.81 10.24
N MET A 264 8.73 -17.95 11.27
CA MET A 264 9.36 -16.64 11.27
C MET A 264 10.89 -16.69 11.25
N ALA A 265 11.48 -17.76 11.79
CA ALA A 265 12.92 -18.05 11.69
C ALA A 265 13.33 -18.61 10.32
N GLY A 266 12.39 -19.00 9.48
CA GLY A 266 12.65 -19.63 8.19
C GLY A 266 13.10 -21.07 8.28
N ASP A 267 12.73 -21.78 9.35
CA ASP A 267 13.11 -23.18 9.56
C ASP A 267 12.53 -24.09 8.47
N ALA A 268 13.36 -24.95 7.90
CA ALA A 268 12.95 -25.85 6.81
C ALA A 268 11.85 -26.85 7.24
N GLY A 269 11.73 -27.14 8.54
CA GLY A 269 10.70 -28.00 9.12
C GLY A 269 9.43 -27.28 9.57
N ALA A 270 9.35 -25.95 9.40
CA ALA A 270 8.17 -25.18 9.79
C ALA A 270 6.91 -25.64 9.05
N PRO A 271 5.73 -25.65 9.70
CA PRO A 271 4.49 -26.10 9.09
C PRO A 271 4.03 -25.17 7.97
N PHE A 272 4.45 -23.89 7.99
CA PHE A 272 4.12 -22.91 6.96
C PHE A 272 5.29 -21.98 6.66
N VAL A 273 5.20 -21.29 5.51
CA VAL A 273 6.11 -20.21 5.11
C VAL A 273 5.47 -18.90 5.55
N ALA A 274 6.18 -18.16 6.41
CA ALA A 274 5.71 -16.88 6.92
C ALA A 274 5.60 -15.81 5.81
N PRO A 275 4.72 -14.79 5.99
CA PRO A 275 4.70 -13.64 5.12
C PRO A 275 6.08 -12.97 5.04
N PRO A 276 6.44 -12.39 3.88
CA PRO A 276 7.73 -11.75 3.72
C PRO A 276 7.89 -10.53 4.65
N PRO A 277 9.12 -10.18 5.06
CA PRO A 277 9.38 -9.13 6.07
C PRO A 277 8.83 -7.74 5.71
N PHE A 278 8.59 -7.46 4.43
CA PHE A 278 8.01 -6.19 3.97
C PHE A 278 6.48 -6.15 4.06
N ALA A 279 5.80 -7.25 4.34
CA ALA A 279 4.33 -7.31 4.46
C ALA A 279 3.90 -7.11 5.92
N ILE A 280 2.88 -6.28 6.15
CA ILE A 280 2.35 -6.00 7.49
C ILE A 280 1.87 -7.26 8.24
N ALA A 281 1.51 -8.33 7.53
CA ALA A 281 1.21 -9.63 8.13
C ALA A 281 2.41 -10.21 8.90
N HIS A 282 3.63 -9.96 8.42
CA HIS A 282 4.85 -10.32 9.16
C HIS A 282 5.00 -9.49 10.45
N ASP A 283 4.71 -8.19 10.37
CA ASP A 283 4.72 -7.31 11.56
C ASP A 283 3.65 -7.74 12.59
N LEU A 284 2.47 -8.19 12.14
CA LEU A 284 1.44 -8.74 13.02
C LEU A 284 1.92 -10.00 13.76
N LEU A 285 2.53 -10.95 13.05
CA LEU A 285 3.08 -12.14 13.67
C LEU A 285 4.18 -11.80 14.69
N ARG A 286 5.08 -10.88 14.32
CA ARG A 286 6.13 -10.41 15.24
C ARG A 286 5.53 -9.75 16.48
N HIS A 287 4.55 -8.84 16.30
CA HIS A 287 3.85 -8.20 17.42
C HIS A 287 3.22 -9.22 18.38
N TRP A 288 2.60 -10.26 17.84
CA TRP A 288 2.01 -11.31 18.65
C TRP A 288 3.08 -12.12 19.43
N LEU A 289 4.18 -12.48 18.77
CA LEU A 289 5.31 -13.18 19.43
C LEU A 289 5.92 -12.35 20.55
N ASP A 290 6.12 -11.03 20.33
CA ASP A 290 6.69 -10.11 21.32
C ASP A 290 5.77 -9.98 22.56
N GLY A 291 4.46 -10.08 22.38
CA GLY A 291 3.46 -10.06 23.45
C GLY A 291 3.39 -11.35 24.29
N LYS A 292 4.06 -12.42 23.87
CA LYS A 292 4.10 -13.74 24.55
C LYS A 292 5.46 -14.06 25.19
N GLY A 293 6.42 -13.13 25.11
CA GLY A 293 7.80 -13.28 25.64
C GLY A 293 7.99 -12.80 27.07
#